data_8d797f2b92905142f1f7bb63e66900e3
#
_entry.id   8d797f2b92905142f1f7bb63e66900e3
#
_cell.length_a   1.000
_cell.length_b   1.000
_cell.length_c   1.000
_cell.angle_alpha   90.00
_cell.angle_beta   90.00
_cell.angle_gamma   90.00
#
_symmetry.space_group_name_H-M   'P 1'
#
loop_
_entity.id
_entity.type
_entity.pdbx_description
1 polymer ?
#
loop_
_entity_poly.entity_id
_entity_poly.type
_entity_poly.pdbx_seq_one_letter_code
_entity_poly.pdbx_strand_id
1 'polypeptide(L)'
;MNTVNPMPAPDSPLLERIRESVIGDDQLMWGPYGPRRVTYADYTASGRALEFIERFILDEVLPRYANTHTESSGTGLQTTRLREDARRIIRDAVGGDEQTVVIFTGSGSTAAINKLVHILGLRIPAALDDAYHLAVHIPRRERPVVFIGPFEHHSNELPWRESIADVVVIPEDADGHVDCARLEAELVRFADRPLKIGSFSAASNVTGIVTDTDAVSEVLHCHGALSLWDYAAAAPYVEMNMRGKDALFISPHKFVGGPGTPGVLVVRRELLRNRVPTVPGGGTVDYVNPTEHHYIADPAHREEGGTPAIVEAIRAGLVFQLKQAV
;
A
#
# COMPACT_ATOMS: atom_id res chain seq x y z
N MET A 1 9.80 -21.54 6.91
CA MET A 1 9.87 -22.21 5.60
C MET A 1 8.84 -21.54 4.70
N ASN A 2 9.29 -20.66 3.80
CA ASN A 2 8.40 -20.04 2.83
C ASN A 2 7.90 -21.14 1.89
N THR A 3 6.64 -21.50 2.00
CA THR A 3 5.97 -22.33 1.00
C THR A 3 5.87 -21.49 -0.28
N VAL A 4 6.85 -21.63 -1.15
CA VAL A 4 6.68 -21.22 -2.55
C VAL A 4 5.48 -22.02 -3.05
N ASN A 5 4.37 -21.33 -3.35
CA ASN A 5 3.24 -21.97 -4.01
C ASN A 5 3.79 -22.71 -5.24
N PRO A 6 3.44 -23.99 -5.45
CA PRO A 6 3.90 -24.70 -6.63
C PRO A 6 3.51 -23.89 -7.86
N MET A 7 4.48 -23.63 -8.73
CA MET A 7 4.21 -22.97 -10.02
C MET A 7 2.99 -23.68 -10.67
N PRO A 8 1.97 -22.93 -11.11
CA PRO A 8 0.85 -23.54 -11.79
C PRO A 8 1.36 -24.35 -12.98
N ALA A 9 0.73 -25.47 -13.26
CA ALA A 9 1.11 -26.32 -14.37
C ALA A 9 1.22 -25.47 -15.65
N PRO A 10 2.24 -25.69 -16.49
CA PRO A 10 2.50 -24.86 -17.68
C PRO A 10 1.33 -24.74 -18.66
N ASP A 11 0.32 -25.58 -18.55
CA ASP A 11 -0.87 -25.65 -19.41
C ASP A 11 -2.16 -25.20 -18.70
N SER A 12 -2.09 -24.35 -17.68
CA SER A 12 -3.30 -23.80 -17.07
C SER A 12 -4.05 -22.91 -18.07
N PRO A 13 -5.36 -23.19 -18.37
CA PRO A 13 -6.18 -22.36 -19.28
C PRO A 13 -6.24 -20.88 -18.82
N LEU A 14 -6.13 -20.64 -17.52
CA LEU A 14 -6.09 -19.26 -16.98
C LEU A 14 -4.79 -18.56 -17.39
N LEU A 15 -3.64 -19.23 -17.30
CA LEU A 15 -2.36 -18.65 -17.72
C LEU A 15 -2.32 -18.35 -19.22
N GLU A 16 -2.85 -19.23 -20.05
CA GLU A 16 -2.98 -19.00 -21.48
C GLU A 16 -3.87 -17.78 -21.75
N ARG A 17 -5.05 -17.71 -21.12
CA ARG A 17 -5.95 -16.56 -21.21
C ARG A 17 -5.29 -15.26 -20.77
N ILE A 18 -4.50 -15.27 -19.68
CA ILE A 18 -3.74 -14.08 -19.22
C ILE A 18 -2.77 -13.64 -20.31
N ARG A 19 -1.97 -14.56 -20.86
CA ARG A 19 -0.98 -14.25 -21.91
C ARG A 19 -1.61 -13.63 -23.15
N GLU A 20 -2.73 -14.22 -23.61
CA GLU A 20 -3.46 -13.74 -24.78
C GLU A 20 -4.15 -12.39 -24.55
N SER A 21 -4.45 -12.06 -23.28
CA SER A 21 -5.19 -10.84 -22.90
C SER A 21 -4.31 -9.64 -22.65
N VAL A 22 -2.97 -9.77 -22.74
CA VAL A 22 -2.07 -8.64 -22.49
C VAL A 22 -2.24 -7.59 -23.58
N ILE A 23 -2.77 -6.42 -23.20
CA ILE A 23 -3.00 -5.32 -24.15
C ILE A 23 -1.67 -4.77 -24.65
N GLY A 24 -1.50 -4.75 -25.97
CA GLY A 24 -0.34 -4.19 -26.64
C GLY A 24 0.87 -5.13 -26.71
N ASP A 25 0.71 -6.41 -26.50
CA ASP A 25 1.80 -7.40 -26.65
C ASP A 25 2.27 -7.53 -28.11
N ASP A 26 1.39 -7.27 -29.08
CA ASP A 26 1.63 -7.32 -30.51
C ASP A 26 2.07 -5.98 -31.12
N GLN A 27 2.18 -4.93 -30.34
CA GLN A 27 2.43 -3.58 -30.85
C GLN A 27 3.85 -3.43 -31.43
N LEU A 28 3.92 -2.67 -32.52
CA LEU A 28 5.19 -2.29 -33.15
C LEU A 28 5.57 -0.85 -32.74
N MET A 29 6.84 -0.68 -32.39
CA MET A 29 7.45 0.64 -32.20
C MET A 29 8.57 0.87 -33.19
N TRP A 30 8.69 2.11 -33.68
CA TRP A 30 9.79 2.53 -34.54
C TRP A 30 11.04 2.83 -33.71
N GLY A 31 12.13 2.15 -34.05
CA GLY A 31 13.45 2.34 -33.48
C GLY A 31 14.49 2.66 -34.54
N PRO A 32 15.78 2.80 -34.18
CA PRO A 32 16.87 3.08 -35.10
C PRO A 32 17.02 2.03 -36.23
N TYR A 33 16.51 0.81 -36.01
CA TYR A 33 16.56 -0.30 -36.94
C TYR A 33 15.21 -0.64 -37.57
N GLY A 34 14.30 0.35 -37.68
CA GLY A 34 12.96 0.19 -38.22
C GLY A 34 11.96 -0.33 -37.16
N PRO A 35 10.73 -0.73 -37.60
CA PRO A 35 9.71 -1.23 -36.69
C PRO A 35 10.11 -2.56 -36.05
N ARG A 36 9.92 -2.66 -34.74
CA ARG A 36 10.13 -3.88 -33.96
C ARG A 36 8.96 -4.11 -33.03
N ARG A 37 8.61 -5.39 -32.78
CA ARG A 37 7.65 -5.72 -31.74
C ARG A 37 8.16 -5.23 -30.38
N VAL A 38 7.27 -4.65 -29.60
CA VAL A 38 7.58 -4.23 -28.23
C VAL A 38 7.86 -5.46 -27.38
N THR A 39 9.02 -5.49 -26.75
CA THR A 39 9.30 -6.45 -25.67
C THR A 39 9.21 -5.71 -24.36
N TYR A 40 8.15 -5.92 -23.62
CA TYR A 40 7.96 -5.31 -22.30
C TYR A 40 8.47 -6.25 -21.21
N ALA A 41 9.56 -5.86 -20.54
CA ALA A 41 10.23 -6.65 -19.51
C ALA A 41 10.37 -5.88 -18.18
N ASP A 42 9.61 -4.79 -18.01
CA ASP A 42 9.71 -3.91 -16.84
C ASP A 42 8.46 -4.02 -15.92
N TYR A 43 8.07 -5.26 -15.61
CA TYR A 43 6.94 -5.52 -14.71
C TYR A 43 7.19 -5.05 -13.27
N THR A 44 8.45 -4.91 -12.88
CA THR A 44 8.82 -4.34 -11.57
C THR A 44 8.40 -2.87 -11.45
N ALA A 45 8.39 -2.12 -12.56
CA ALA A 45 7.93 -0.75 -12.60
C ALA A 45 6.40 -0.65 -12.68
N SER A 46 5.76 -1.44 -13.57
CA SER A 46 4.29 -1.50 -13.70
C SER A 46 3.87 -2.80 -14.39
N GLY A 47 2.69 -3.33 -14.03
CA GLY A 47 2.06 -4.40 -14.79
C GLY A 47 1.53 -3.92 -16.15
N ARG A 48 1.05 -4.87 -16.97
CA ARG A 48 0.35 -4.61 -18.23
C ARG A 48 -1.15 -4.78 -18.03
N ALA A 49 -1.97 -3.99 -18.73
CA ALA A 49 -3.41 -4.14 -18.72
C ALA A 49 -3.85 -5.44 -19.40
N LEU A 50 -4.97 -6.00 -18.96
CA LEU A 50 -5.57 -7.22 -19.49
C LEU A 50 -6.94 -6.94 -20.10
N GLU A 51 -7.17 -7.42 -21.33
CA GLU A 51 -8.41 -7.15 -22.06
C GLU A 51 -9.65 -7.56 -21.26
N PHE A 52 -9.68 -8.74 -20.66
CA PHE A 52 -10.86 -9.21 -19.93
C PHE A 52 -11.18 -8.40 -18.68
N ILE A 53 -10.18 -7.76 -18.03
CA ILE A 53 -10.40 -6.82 -16.91
C ILE A 53 -11.00 -5.52 -17.45
N GLU A 54 -10.44 -4.97 -18.52
CA GLU A 54 -10.95 -3.74 -19.14
C GLU A 54 -12.37 -3.96 -19.72
N ARG A 55 -12.64 -5.14 -20.31
CA ARG A 55 -13.98 -5.52 -20.75
C ARG A 55 -14.97 -5.60 -19.60
N PHE A 56 -14.61 -6.23 -18.49
CA PHE A 56 -15.48 -6.27 -17.32
C PHE A 56 -15.83 -4.85 -16.84
N ILE A 57 -14.85 -3.96 -16.81
CA ILE A 57 -15.08 -2.56 -16.41
C ILE A 57 -16.02 -1.88 -17.42
N LEU A 58 -15.78 -2.04 -18.71
CA LEU A 58 -16.56 -1.41 -19.77
C LEU A 58 -18.01 -1.92 -19.81
N ASP A 59 -18.21 -3.24 -19.66
CA ASP A 59 -19.48 -3.89 -19.93
C ASP A 59 -20.34 -4.03 -18.65
N GLU A 60 -19.72 -4.16 -17.45
CA GLU A 60 -20.44 -4.42 -16.21
C GLU A 60 -20.40 -3.23 -15.22
N VAL A 61 -19.30 -2.49 -15.15
CA VAL A 61 -19.16 -1.40 -14.17
C VAL A 61 -19.68 -0.09 -14.73
N LEU A 62 -19.16 0.35 -15.87
CA LEU A 62 -19.45 1.68 -16.43
C LEU A 62 -20.93 1.92 -16.82
N PRO A 63 -21.70 0.95 -17.36
CA PRO A 63 -23.09 1.21 -17.73
C PRO A 63 -24.00 1.59 -16.57
N ARG A 64 -23.62 1.22 -15.34
CA ARG A 64 -24.37 1.52 -14.12
C ARG A 64 -23.55 2.35 -13.10
N TYR A 65 -22.46 2.95 -13.58
CA TYR A 65 -21.60 3.76 -12.74
C TYR A 65 -22.34 4.96 -12.11
N ALA A 66 -22.15 5.15 -10.83
CA ALA A 66 -22.58 6.35 -10.10
C ALA A 66 -21.65 6.57 -8.89
N ASN A 67 -21.75 7.75 -8.25
CA ASN A 67 -20.97 8.04 -7.05
C ASN A 67 -21.37 7.11 -5.88
N THR A 68 -20.38 6.72 -5.07
CA THR A 68 -20.50 5.78 -3.96
C THR A 68 -21.14 6.35 -2.69
N HIS A 69 -21.37 7.64 -2.57
CA HIS A 69 -21.95 8.26 -1.37
C HIS A 69 -23.49 8.20 -1.33
N THR A 70 -24.11 7.46 -2.25
CA THR A 70 -25.59 7.40 -2.37
C THR A 70 -26.05 5.95 -2.50
N GLU A 71 -26.63 5.41 -1.45
CA GLU A 71 -27.24 4.07 -1.47
C GLU A 71 -28.72 4.09 -1.88
N SER A 72 -29.32 5.28 -2.00
CA SER A 72 -30.73 5.46 -2.35
C SER A 72 -31.05 5.20 -3.82
N SER A 73 -30.04 5.15 -4.70
CA SER A 73 -30.19 4.80 -6.10
C SER A 73 -29.60 3.41 -6.39
N GLY A 74 -30.22 2.64 -7.30
CA GLY A 74 -29.72 1.30 -7.68
C GLY A 74 -28.30 1.33 -8.28
N THR A 75 -27.96 2.38 -9.03
CA THR A 75 -26.62 2.59 -9.61
C THR A 75 -25.58 2.92 -8.55
N GLY A 76 -25.88 3.86 -7.63
CA GLY A 76 -24.99 4.19 -6.52
C GLY A 76 -24.74 3.01 -5.60
N LEU A 77 -25.79 2.25 -5.26
CA LEU A 77 -25.68 1.04 -4.44
C LEU A 77 -24.80 -0.03 -5.09
N GLN A 78 -24.96 -0.28 -6.42
CA GLN A 78 -24.12 -1.25 -7.12
C GLN A 78 -22.65 -0.83 -7.11
N THR A 79 -22.37 0.43 -7.41
CA THR A 79 -20.99 0.95 -7.44
C THR A 79 -20.34 0.89 -6.06
N THR A 80 -21.09 1.24 -5.02
CA THR A 80 -20.65 1.11 -3.62
C THR A 80 -20.32 -0.34 -3.29
N ARG A 81 -21.20 -1.29 -3.63
CA ARG A 81 -20.96 -2.72 -3.37
C ARG A 81 -19.71 -3.24 -4.07
N LEU A 82 -19.52 -2.93 -5.34
CA LEU A 82 -18.33 -3.36 -6.08
C LEU A 82 -17.04 -2.85 -5.46
N ARG A 83 -17.06 -1.60 -4.96
CA ARG A 83 -15.91 -1.01 -4.29
C ARG A 83 -15.65 -1.63 -2.91
N GLU A 84 -16.70 -1.88 -2.14
CA GLU A 84 -16.57 -2.56 -0.84
C GLU A 84 -16.19 -4.04 -1.00
N ASP A 85 -16.65 -4.69 -2.06
CA ASP A 85 -16.18 -6.03 -2.43
C ASP A 85 -14.68 -6.02 -2.74
N ALA A 86 -14.20 -5.03 -3.48
CA ALA A 86 -12.75 -4.86 -3.73
C ALA A 86 -11.96 -4.71 -2.43
N ARG A 87 -12.47 -3.93 -1.48
CA ARG A 87 -11.86 -3.75 -0.14
C ARG A 87 -11.80 -5.08 0.61
N ARG A 88 -12.90 -5.82 0.62
CA ARG A 88 -12.99 -7.15 1.27
C ARG A 88 -12.03 -8.15 0.63
N ILE A 89 -12.01 -8.22 -0.71
CA ILE A 89 -11.10 -9.09 -1.47
C ILE A 89 -9.64 -8.82 -1.09
N ILE A 90 -9.24 -7.56 -1.03
CA ILE A 90 -7.88 -7.18 -0.66
C ILE A 90 -7.57 -7.58 0.78
N ARG A 91 -8.49 -7.29 1.72
CA ARG A 91 -8.34 -7.68 3.13
C ARG A 91 -8.15 -9.20 3.26
N ASP A 92 -9.01 -9.96 2.60
CA ASP A 92 -9.00 -11.42 2.67
C ASP A 92 -7.72 -12.00 2.00
N ALA A 93 -7.26 -11.38 0.90
CA ALA A 93 -6.04 -11.77 0.18
C ALA A 93 -4.75 -11.57 1.00
N VAL A 94 -4.76 -10.69 1.98
CA VAL A 94 -3.64 -10.49 2.90
C VAL A 94 -3.85 -11.17 4.26
N GLY A 95 -4.82 -12.07 4.37
CA GLY A 95 -5.14 -12.76 5.63
C GLY A 95 -5.56 -11.81 6.75
N GLY A 96 -6.20 -10.68 6.39
CA GLY A 96 -6.67 -9.69 7.35
C GLY A 96 -7.91 -10.15 8.10
N ASP A 97 -8.03 -9.70 9.33
CA ASP A 97 -9.16 -9.94 10.24
C ASP A 97 -10.09 -8.70 10.34
N GLU A 98 -11.04 -8.71 11.28
CA GLU A 98 -11.95 -7.59 11.56
C GLU A 98 -11.23 -6.32 12.05
N GLN A 99 -10.02 -6.46 12.59
CA GLN A 99 -9.17 -5.34 13.00
C GLN A 99 -8.29 -4.82 11.88
N THR A 100 -8.38 -5.41 10.71
CA THR A 100 -7.63 -5.00 9.52
C THR A 100 -8.47 -4.07 8.66
N VAL A 101 -7.97 -2.87 8.44
CA VAL A 101 -8.61 -1.82 7.62
C VAL A 101 -7.84 -1.66 6.31
N VAL A 102 -8.56 -1.62 5.20
CA VAL A 102 -8.01 -1.34 3.87
C VAL A 102 -8.44 0.08 3.46
N ILE A 103 -7.50 0.91 3.07
CA ILE A 103 -7.73 2.30 2.64
C ILE A 103 -7.15 2.47 1.23
N PHE A 104 -7.98 2.90 0.29
CA PHE A 104 -7.53 3.30 -1.04
C PHE A 104 -6.99 4.73 -0.99
N THR A 105 -5.83 4.94 -1.59
CA THR A 105 -5.17 6.24 -1.52
C THR A 105 -4.31 6.50 -2.77
N GLY A 106 -4.24 7.69 -3.23
CA GLY A 106 -3.42 8.25 -4.30
C GLY A 106 -2.54 7.28 -5.12
N SER A 107 -1.26 7.60 -5.25
CA SER A 107 -0.32 6.92 -6.16
C SER A 107 0.48 5.83 -5.43
N GLY A 108 0.09 4.57 -5.59
CA GLY A 108 0.85 3.40 -5.11
C GLY A 108 1.19 3.43 -3.62
N SER A 109 2.20 2.66 -3.24
CA SER A 109 2.70 2.58 -1.85
C SER A 109 3.21 3.93 -1.34
N THR A 110 3.72 4.80 -2.21
CA THR A 110 4.13 6.17 -1.82
C THR A 110 3.00 6.92 -1.13
N ALA A 111 1.80 6.91 -1.70
CA ALA A 111 0.64 7.57 -1.09
C ALA A 111 0.22 6.86 0.20
N ALA A 112 0.29 5.53 0.25
CA ALA A 112 -0.05 4.73 1.42
C ALA A 112 0.88 5.03 2.61
N ILE A 113 2.19 5.09 2.38
CA ILE A 113 3.18 5.44 3.40
C ILE A 113 2.97 6.87 3.91
N ASN A 114 2.84 7.84 2.99
CA ASN A 114 2.59 9.23 3.38
C ASN A 114 1.27 9.38 4.16
N LYS A 115 0.23 8.63 3.77
CA LYS A 115 -1.03 8.62 4.51
C LYS A 115 -0.83 8.13 5.94
N LEU A 116 -0.10 7.03 6.15
CA LEU A 116 0.17 6.53 7.50
C LEU A 116 1.04 7.50 8.32
N VAL A 117 2.06 8.12 7.73
CA VAL A 117 2.87 9.16 8.37
C VAL A 117 1.99 10.32 8.88
N HIS A 118 0.99 10.74 8.10
CA HIS A 118 0.03 11.77 8.51
C HIS A 118 -0.95 11.28 9.58
N ILE A 119 -1.48 10.06 9.46
CA ILE A 119 -2.37 9.44 10.45
C ILE A 119 -1.68 9.36 11.82
N LEU A 120 -0.41 8.99 11.83
CA LEU A 120 0.41 8.92 13.04
C LEU A 120 0.84 10.31 13.57
N GLY A 121 0.54 11.38 12.84
CA GLY A 121 0.87 12.76 13.24
C GLY A 121 2.37 13.06 13.23
N LEU A 122 3.14 12.41 12.36
CA LEU A 122 4.61 12.50 12.37
C LEU A 122 5.17 13.61 11.48
N ARG A 123 4.34 14.32 10.71
CA ARG A 123 4.81 15.38 9.81
C ARG A 123 4.35 16.76 10.23
N ILE A 124 5.30 17.67 10.38
CA ILE A 124 5.05 19.10 10.47
C ILE A 124 5.20 19.67 9.06
N PRO A 125 4.24 20.50 8.57
CA PRO A 125 4.40 21.19 7.30
C PRO A 125 5.65 22.08 7.31
N ALA A 126 6.52 21.94 6.31
CA ALA A 126 7.82 22.67 6.25
C ALA A 126 7.63 24.19 6.40
N ALA A 127 6.64 24.78 5.74
CA ALA A 127 6.38 26.23 5.85
C ALA A 127 6.02 26.68 7.28
N LEU A 128 5.38 25.81 8.07
CA LEU A 128 5.11 26.11 9.49
C LEU A 128 6.37 25.92 10.35
N ASP A 129 7.18 24.92 10.04
CA ASP A 129 8.44 24.72 10.76
C ASP A 129 9.45 25.84 10.48
N ASP A 130 9.56 26.26 9.22
CA ASP A 130 10.40 27.41 8.83
C ASP A 130 9.98 28.72 9.52
N ALA A 131 8.66 28.94 9.67
CA ALA A 131 8.15 30.17 10.28
C ALA A 131 8.16 30.16 11.81
N TYR A 132 7.90 29.02 12.44
CA TYR A 132 7.64 28.92 13.89
C TYR A 132 8.58 27.98 14.63
N HIS A 133 9.50 27.32 13.92
CA HIS A 133 10.47 26.38 14.48
C HIS A 133 9.83 25.30 15.37
N LEU A 134 8.72 24.70 14.89
CA LEU A 134 7.92 23.78 15.70
C LEU A 134 8.69 22.52 16.07
N ALA A 135 9.53 21.99 15.18
CA ALA A 135 10.31 20.78 15.42
C ALA A 135 11.27 20.90 16.61
N VAL A 136 11.87 22.07 16.84
CA VAL A 136 12.82 22.25 17.96
C VAL A 136 12.15 22.22 19.33
N HIS A 137 10.82 22.46 19.37
CA HIS A 137 10.04 22.40 20.61
C HIS A 137 9.65 20.96 21.00
N ILE A 138 9.88 19.98 20.11
CA ILE A 138 9.68 18.56 20.42
C ILE A 138 11.01 17.99 20.92
N PRO A 139 11.14 17.67 22.23
CA PRO A 139 12.36 17.12 22.77
C PRO A 139 12.79 15.86 22.04
N ARG A 140 14.07 15.68 21.76
CA ARG A 140 14.57 14.54 20.99
C ARG A 140 14.14 13.19 21.56
N ARG A 141 14.10 13.06 22.89
CA ARG A 141 13.64 11.84 23.59
C ARG A 141 12.15 11.52 23.36
N GLU A 142 11.35 12.52 22.96
CA GLU A 142 9.92 12.39 22.72
C GLU A 142 9.61 12.12 21.23
N ARG A 143 10.62 12.27 20.36
CA ARG A 143 10.47 11.98 18.93
C ARG A 143 10.43 10.48 18.70
N PRO A 144 9.62 9.99 17.75
CA PRO A 144 9.70 8.63 17.29
C PRO A 144 11.07 8.26 16.74
N VAL A 145 11.37 6.98 16.68
CA VAL A 145 12.48 6.45 15.89
C VAL A 145 11.95 5.49 14.85
N VAL A 146 12.45 5.59 13.61
CA VAL A 146 12.09 4.73 12.50
C VAL A 146 13.31 3.97 12.02
N PHE A 147 13.23 2.66 12.02
CA PHE A 147 14.24 1.75 11.47
C PHE A 147 13.85 1.38 10.05
N ILE A 148 14.76 1.56 9.11
CA ILE A 148 14.57 1.22 7.70
C ILE A 148 15.70 0.28 7.25
N GLY A 149 15.45 -0.51 6.19
CA GLY A 149 16.42 -1.45 5.66
C GLY A 149 17.43 -0.82 4.69
N PRO A 150 18.38 -1.62 4.20
CA PRO A 150 19.39 -1.15 3.25
C PRO A 150 18.84 -1.04 1.81
N PHE A 151 17.68 -1.65 1.53
CA PHE A 151 17.13 -1.80 0.17
C PHE A 151 15.85 -0.97 -0.05
N GLU A 152 15.63 0.05 0.76
CA GLU A 152 14.39 0.81 0.69
C GLU A 152 14.32 1.62 -0.61
N HIS A 153 13.16 1.54 -1.26
CA HIS A 153 12.83 2.49 -2.30
C HIS A 153 12.65 3.89 -1.66
N HIS A 154 12.99 4.96 -2.39
CA HIS A 154 12.81 6.34 -1.91
C HIS A 154 11.43 6.62 -1.33
N SER A 155 10.40 5.92 -1.81
CA SER A 155 9.03 6.03 -1.29
C SER A 155 8.89 5.56 0.16
N ASN A 156 9.72 4.60 0.60
CA ASN A 156 9.74 4.10 1.98
C ASN A 156 10.88 4.70 2.83
N GLU A 157 11.61 5.64 2.31
CA GLU A 157 12.70 6.33 3.01
C GLU A 157 12.38 7.82 3.22
N LEU A 158 12.10 8.57 2.14
CA LEU A 158 11.90 10.01 2.19
C LEU A 158 10.74 10.45 3.11
N PRO A 159 9.58 9.79 3.14
CA PRO A 159 8.50 10.19 4.05
C PRO A 159 8.90 10.16 5.52
N TRP A 160 9.77 9.24 5.93
CA TRP A 160 10.29 9.14 7.28
C TRP A 160 11.35 10.19 7.56
N ARG A 161 12.25 10.48 6.62
CA ARG A 161 13.25 11.55 6.73
C ARG A 161 12.62 12.93 6.83
N GLU A 162 11.49 13.14 6.14
CA GLU A 162 10.69 14.38 6.17
C GLU A 162 9.67 14.41 7.33
N SER A 163 9.87 13.59 8.35
CA SER A 163 9.06 13.53 9.57
C SER A 163 9.84 14.05 10.79
N ILE A 164 9.17 14.12 11.93
CA ILE A 164 9.83 14.46 13.21
C ILE A 164 10.66 13.31 13.80
N ALA A 165 10.64 12.14 13.16
CA ALA A 165 11.33 10.95 13.67
C ALA A 165 12.85 11.00 13.44
N ASP A 166 13.60 10.37 14.34
CA ASP A 166 14.98 9.99 14.03
C ASP A 166 14.95 8.74 13.13
N VAL A 167 15.69 8.73 12.01
CA VAL A 167 15.77 7.59 11.11
C VAL A 167 17.07 6.84 11.29
N VAL A 168 16.99 5.53 11.47
CA VAL A 168 18.13 4.62 11.63
C VAL A 168 18.11 3.60 10.49
N VAL A 169 19.17 3.57 9.70
CA VAL A 169 19.33 2.57 8.64
C VAL A 169 19.96 1.32 9.23
N ILE A 170 19.30 0.19 9.09
CA ILE A 170 19.82 -1.13 9.46
C ILE A 170 20.58 -1.68 8.25
N PRO A 171 21.83 -2.10 8.41
CA PRO A 171 22.64 -2.63 7.30
C PRO A 171 22.15 -4.03 6.86
N GLU A 172 22.73 -4.51 5.78
CA GLU A 172 22.65 -5.91 5.38
C GLU A 172 23.62 -6.78 6.19
N ASP A 173 23.26 -8.03 6.38
CA ASP A 173 24.15 -9.07 6.91
C ASP A 173 25.08 -9.61 5.81
N ALA A 174 25.88 -10.64 6.15
CA ALA A 174 26.84 -11.25 5.24
C ALA A 174 26.20 -11.92 4.01
N ASP A 175 24.91 -12.27 4.10
CA ASP A 175 24.14 -12.94 3.05
C ASP A 175 23.27 -11.95 2.24
N GLY A 176 23.35 -10.65 2.56
CA GLY A 176 22.62 -9.59 1.88
C GLY A 176 21.18 -9.41 2.35
N HIS A 177 20.82 -9.91 3.52
CA HIS A 177 19.52 -9.71 4.15
C HIS A 177 19.59 -8.60 5.21
N VAL A 178 18.43 -8.17 5.72
CA VAL A 178 18.37 -7.22 6.85
C VAL A 178 19.07 -7.86 8.07
N ASP A 179 20.07 -7.18 8.64
CA ASP A 179 20.79 -7.64 9.83
C ASP A 179 19.88 -7.54 11.07
N CYS A 180 19.21 -8.64 11.41
CA CYS A 180 18.33 -8.73 12.58
C CYS A 180 19.08 -8.51 13.91
N ALA A 181 20.33 -8.91 14.03
CA ALA A 181 21.11 -8.71 15.25
C ALA A 181 21.42 -7.20 15.44
N ARG A 182 21.72 -6.51 14.34
CA ARG A 182 21.91 -5.07 14.36
C ARG A 182 20.59 -4.35 14.64
N LEU A 183 19.48 -4.79 14.06
CA LEU A 183 18.15 -4.23 14.36
C LEU A 183 17.84 -4.35 15.84
N GLU A 184 18.03 -5.51 16.45
CA GLU A 184 17.81 -5.74 17.88
C GLU A 184 18.68 -4.82 18.74
N ALA A 185 19.95 -4.69 18.42
CA ALA A 185 20.86 -3.80 19.15
C ALA A 185 20.41 -2.33 19.09
N GLU A 186 19.94 -1.86 17.94
CA GLU A 186 19.41 -0.50 17.81
C GLU A 186 18.05 -0.35 18.53
N LEU A 187 17.17 -1.33 18.51
CA LEU A 187 15.91 -1.33 19.25
C LEU A 187 16.15 -1.22 20.77
N VAL A 188 17.16 -1.91 21.31
CA VAL A 188 17.59 -1.78 22.69
C VAL A 188 18.16 -0.38 22.97
N ARG A 189 18.97 0.15 22.06
CA ARG A 189 19.55 1.52 22.20
C ARG A 189 18.49 2.61 22.28
N PHE A 190 17.35 2.42 21.59
CA PHE A 190 16.21 3.34 21.55
C PHE A 190 15.02 2.87 22.39
N ALA A 191 15.26 2.02 23.40
CA ALA A 191 14.19 1.43 24.22
C ALA A 191 13.32 2.48 24.95
N ASP A 192 13.86 3.65 25.25
CA ASP A 192 13.19 4.76 25.95
C ASP A 192 12.30 5.62 25.02
N ARG A 193 12.32 5.37 23.70
CA ARG A 193 11.51 6.15 22.76
C ARG A 193 10.03 5.77 22.84
N PRO A 194 9.12 6.79 22.82
CA PRO A 194 7.69 6.57 23.00
C PRO A 194 7.06 5.80 21.84
N LEU A 195 7.62 5.94 20.63
CA LEU A 195 7.16 5.23 19.43
C LEU A 195 8.39 4.76 18.63
N LYS A 196 8.45 3.46 18.42
CA LYS A 196 9.44 2.79 17.59
C LYS A 196 8.73 2.16 16.39
N ILE A 197 9.28 2.35 15.21
CA ILE A 197 8.69 1.87 13.94
C ILE A 197 9.78 1.16 13.15
N GLY A 198 9.54 -0.06 12.70
CA GLY A 198 10.28 -0.66 11.61
C GLY A 198 9.49 -0.48 10.32
N SER A 199 10.09 0.07 9.28
CA SER A 199 9.48 0.21 7.95
C SER A 199 10.43 -0.35 6.90
N PHE A 200 10.15 -1.56 6.44
CA PHE A 200 11.05 -2.34 5.60
C PHE A 200 10.40 -2.74 4.28
N SER A 201 11.20 -2.92 3.24
CA SER A 201 10.76 -3.50 1.98
C SER A 201 10.67 -5.03 2.09
N ALA A 202 9.53 -5.60 1.67
CA ALA A 202 9.36 -7.05 1.62
C ALA A 202 10.20 -7.70 0.53
N ALA A 203 10.57 -6.94 -0.52
CA ALA A 203 11.59 -7.32 -1.49
C ALA A 203 12.23 -6.07 -2.10
N SER A 204 13.52 -6.16 -2.39
CA SER A 204 14.24 -5.13 -3.15
C SER A 204 13.75 -5.06 -4.59
N ASN A 205 13.40 -3.88 -5.07
CA ASN A 205 13.05 -3.65 -6.48
C ASN A 205 14.27 -3.69 -7.42
N VAL A 206 15.48 -3.70 -6.88
CA VAL A 206 16.73 -3.71 -7.64
C VAL A 206 17.33 -5.12 -7.71
N THR A 207 17.48 -5.78 -6.55
CA THR A 207 18.15 -7.08 -6.46
C THR A 207 17.17 -8.25 -6.49
N GLY A 208 15.88 -8.02 -6.15
CA GLY A 208 14.89 -9.08 -5.99
C GLY A 208 15.03 -9.89 -4.70
N ILE A 209 15.98 -9.54 -3.83
CA ILE A 209 16.13 -10.20 -2.54
C ILE A 209 14.83 -10.02 -1.72
N VAL A 210 14.28 -11.12 -1.25
CA VAL A 210 13.07 -11.17 -0.43
C VAL A 210 13.46 -11.19 1.03
N THR A 211 12.88 -10.28 1.81
CA THR A 211 13.09 -10.19 3.26
C THR A 211 12.22 -11.22 3.98
N ASP A 212 12.75 -11.88 5.01
CA ASP A 212 11.94 -12.66 5.95
C ASP A 212 11.13 -11.71 6.83
N THR A 213 9.93 -11.37 6.34
CA THR A 213 9.06 -10.39 6.97
C THR A 213 8.57 -10.84 8.35
N ASP A 214 8.44 -12.15 8.57
CA ASP A 214 7.94 -12.68 9.84
C ASP A 214 9.04 -12.62 10.92
N ALA A 215 10.27 -13.02 10.59
CA ALA A 215 11.40 -12.93 11.52
C ALA A 215 11.69 -11.47 11.95
N VAL A 216 11.73 -10.55 11.00
CA VAL A 216 11.95 -9.11 11.30
C VAL A 216 10.79 -8.54 12.12
N SER A 217 9.53 -8.91 11.81
CA SER A 217 8.36 -8.47 12.58
C SER A 217 8.39 -8.96 14.01
N GLU A 218 8.83 -10.22 14.25
CA GLU A 218 8.98 -10.77 15.58
C GLU A 218 9.99 -9.98 16.40
N VAL A 219 11.15 -9.66 15.84
CA VAL A 219 12.18 -8.83 16.50
C VAL A 219 11.59 -7.45 16.86
N LEU A 220 10.88 -6.80 15.94
CA LEU A 220 10.25 -5.50 16.18
C LEU A 220 9.25 -5.57 17.33
N HIS A 221 8.33 -6.53 17.30
CA HIS A 221 7.28 -6.66 18.30
C HIS A 221 7.83 -7.06 19.69
N CYS A 222 8.87 -7.88 19.77
CA CYS A 222 9.54 -8.20 21.04
C CYS A 222 10.07 -6.93 21.75
N HIS A 223 10.38 -5.88 20.99
CA HIS A 223 10.83 -4.60 21.52
C HIS A 223 9.73 -3.50 21.52
N GLY A 224 8.46 -3.87 21.29
CA GLY A 224 7.33 -2.94 21.27
C GLY A 224 7.40 -1.91 20.13
N ALA A 225 7.99 -2.28 19.01
CA ALA A 225 8.04 -1.48 17.80
C ALA A 225 6.95 -1.92 16.81
N LEU A 226 6.40 -0.97 16.04
CA LEU A 226 5.48 -1.26 14.94
C LEU A 226 6.24 -1.90 13.77
N SER A 227 5.58 -2.85 13.11
CA SER A 227 6.09 -3.58 11.94
C SER A 227 5.32 -3.16 10.70
N LEU A 228 5.93 -2.31 9.85
CA LEU A 228 5.35 -1.76 8.64
C LEU A 228 6.13 -2.26 7.41
N TRP A 229 5.41 -2.63 6.33
CA TRP A 229 6.01 -3.33 5.21
C TRP A 229 5.64 -2.71 3.85
N ASP A 230 6.65 -2.31 3.08
CA ASP A 230 6.47 -1.95 1.67
C ASP A 230 6.50 -3.20 0.78
N TYR A 231 5.33 -3.56 0.30
CA TYR A 231 5.12 -4.67 -0.62
C TYR A 231 5.09 -4.23 -2.08
N ALA A 232 5.47 -3.00 -2.43
CA ALA A 232 5.35 -2.51 -3.80
C ALA A 232 6.02 -3.42 -4.83
N ALA A 233 7.23 -3.89 -4.57
CA ALA A 233 7.93 -4.80 -5.47
C ALA A 233 7.54 -6.27 -5.27
N ALA A 234 7.22 -6.65 -4.04
CA ALA A 234 6.97 -8.04 -3.66
C ALA A 234 5.54 -8.52 -3.95
N ALA A 235 4.53 -7.63 -3.78
CA ALA A 235 3.12 -8.02 -3.80
C ALA A 235 2.65 -8.80 -5.05
N PRO A 236 3.11 -8.53 -6.27
CA PRO A 236 2.71 -9.33 -7.43
C PRO A 236 3.20 -10.79 -7.38
N TYR A 237 4.27 -11.09 -6.63
CA TYR A 237 5.02 -12.33 -6.74
C TYR A 237 5.01 -13.21 -5.50
N VAL A 238 4.89 -12.61 -4.29
CA VAL A 238 4.95 -13.35 -3.04
C VAL A 238 3.61 -13.26 -2.30
N GLU A 239 3.38 -14.22 -1.41
CA GLU A 239 2.25 -14.17 -0.49
C GLU A 239 2.39 -12.97 0.46
N MET A 240 1.28 -12.31 0.72
CA MET A 240 1.18 -11.24 1.71
C MET A 240 0.32 -11.74 2.87
N ASN A 241 0.74 -11.47 4.11
CA ASN A 241 -0.13 -11.68 5.25
C ASN A 241 0.06 -10.59 6.31
N MET A 242 -1.04 -10.25 6.98
CA MET A 242 -1.07 -9.27 8.07
C MET A 242 -0.68 -9.86 9.43
N ARG A 243 -0.44 -11.17 9.51
CA ARG A 243 -0.09 -11.81 10.78
C ARG A 243 1.25 -11.29 11.28
N GLY A 244 1.28 -10.77 12.51
CA GLY A 244 2.48 -10.17 13.08
C GLY A 244 2.92 -8.87 12.37
N LYS A 245 2.01 -8.15 11.70
CA LYS A 245 2.31 -6.90 11.02
C LYS A 245 1.27 -5.84 11.34
N ASP A 246 1.67 -4.58 11.37
CA ASP A 246 0.81 -3.45 11.72
C ASP A 246 0.31 -2.70 10.49
N ALA A 247 1.09 -2.66 9.40
CA ALA A 247 0.63 -2.15 8.12
C ALA A 247 1.38 -2.74 6.93
N LEU A 248 0.68 -2.80 5.77
CA LEU A 248 1.24 -3.09 4.45
C LEU A 248 0.96 -1.92 3.51
N PHE A 249 1.95 -1.57 2.71
CA PHE A 249 1.86 -0.58 1.65
C PHE A 249 1.94 -1.28 0.30
N ILE A 250 0.93 -1.13 -0.55
CA ILE A 250 0.81 -1.92 -1.77
C ILE A 250 0.59 -1.02 -2.98
N SER A 251 1.22 -1.39 -4.08
CA SER A 251 1.12 -0.74 -5.39
C SER A 251 0.44 -1.69 -6.39
N PRO A 252 -0.90 -1.77 -6.43
CA PRO A 252 -1.57 -2.74 -7.30
C PRO A 252 -1.34 -2.50 -8.79
N HIS A 253 -0.88 -1.30 -9.20
CA HIS A 253 -0.51 -1.02 -10.59
C HIS A 253 0.65 -1.91 -11.09
N LYS A 254 1.41 -2.55 -10.19
CA LYS A 254 2.49 -3.49 -10.53
C LYS A 254 2.00 -4.91 -10.79
N PHE A 255 0.77 -5.23 -10.41
CA PHE A 255 0.14 -6.51 -10.76
C PHE A 255 -0.19 -6.56 -12.24
N VAL A 256 -0.23 -7.75 -12.80
CA VAL A 256 -0.77 -7.95 -14.15
C VAL A 256 -2.27 -7.57 -14.14
N GLY A 257 -2.67 -6.71 -15.07
CA GLY A 257 -4.00 -6.12 -15.10
C GLY A 257 -4.14 -4.84 -14.26
N GLY A 258 -3.08 -4.39 -13.56
CA GLY A 258 -3.11 -3.34 -12.57
C GLY A 258 -2.97 -1.87 -12.98
N PRO A 259 -2.59 -1.50 -14.22
CA PRO A 259 -2.49 -0.09 -14.58
C PRO A 259 -3.73 0.72 -14.22
N GLY A 260 -3.53 1.92 -13.66
CA GLY A 260 -4.62 2.81 -13.24
C GLY A 260 -5.22 2.48 -11.87
N THR A 261 -4.66 1.58 -11.06
CA THR A 261 -5.13 1.32 -9.68
C THR A 261 -4.58 2.36 -8.69
N PRO A 262 -5.31 2.66 -7.61
CA PRO A 262 -4.80 3.50 -6.52
C PRO A 262 -3.76 2.74 -5.70
N GLY A 263 -3.04 3.45 -4.83
CA GLY A 263 -2.30 2.84 -3.74
C GLY A 263 -3.24 2.19 -2.72
N VAL A 264 -2.75 1.21 -2.01
CA VAL A 264 -3.49 0.53 -0.95
C VAL A 264 -2.68 0.55 0.33
N LEU A 265 -3.29 1.09 1.39
CA LEU A 265 -2.84 0.96 2.76
C LEU A 265 -3.69 -0.11 3.44
N VAL A 266 -3.05 -1.19 3.88
CA VAL A 266 -3.65 -2.16 4.79
C VAL A 266 -3.07 -1.90 6.17
N VAL A 267 -3.90 -1.70 7.19
CA VAL A 267 -3.43 -1.22 8.49
C VAL A 267 -4.29 -1.75 9.64
N ARG A 268 -3.69 -1.98 10.80
CA ARG A 268 -4.42 -2.33 12.02
C ARG A 268 -5.28 -1.14 12.48
N ARG A 269 -6.54 -1.40 12.79
CA ARG A 269 -7.53 -0.39 13.21
C ARG A 269 -7.06 0.48 14.37
N GLU A 270 -6.30 -0.08 15.29
CA GLU A 270 -5.77 0.62 16.45
C GLU A 270 -4.79 1.75 16.14
N LEU A 271 -4.20 1.78 14.93
CA LEU A 271 -3.34 2.89 14.49
C LEU A 271 -4.15 4.08 13.96
N LEU A 272 -5.43 3.91 13.65
CA LEU A 272 -6.31 4.94 13.07
C LEU A 272 -6.98 5.80 14.15
N ARG A 273 -6.17 6.40 15.03
CA ARG A 273 -6.64 7.21 16.18
C ARG A 273 -6.74 8.70 15.92
N ASN A 274 -6.31 9.15 14.75
CA ASN A 274 -6.35 10.56 14.38
C ASN A 274 -7.79 11.09 14.39
N ARG A 275 -8.00 12.20 15.08
CA ARG A 275 -9.32 12.84 15.21
C ARG A 275 -9.79 13.49 13.92
N VAL A 276 -8.85 14.08 13.18
CA VAL A 276 -9.09 14.74 11.89
C VAL A 276 -8.52 13.85 10.80
N PRO A 277 -9.27 13.50 9.75
CA PRO A 277 -8.73 12.73 8.64
C PRO A 277 -7.58 13.46 7.94
N THR A 278 -6.72 12.72 7.28
CA THR A 278 -5.57 13.30 6.57
C THR A 278 -5.98 14.22 5.41
N VAL A 279 -7.17 13.98 4.84
CA VAL A 279 -7.79 14.79 3.79
C VAL A 279 -9.25 15.07 4.19
N PRO A 280 -9.50 16.14 4.96
CA PRO A 280 -10.88 16.52 5.31
C PRO A 280 -11.65 16.95 4.06
N GLY A 281 -12.92 16.50 3.93
CA GLY A 281 -13.73 16.85 2.77
C GLY A 281 -15.08 16.15 2.75
N GLY A 282 -15.80 16.28 1.66
CA GLY A 282 -17.06 15.57 1.43
C GLY A 282 -16.85 14.06 1.55
N GLY A 283 -17.84 13.35 2.08
CA GLY A 283 -17.76 11.91 2.32
C GLY A 283 -17.06 11.49 3.62
N THR A 284 -16.45 12.44 4.36
CA THR A 284 -15.77 12.15 5.65
C THR A 284 -16.60 12.53 6.87
N VAL A 285 -17.73 13.17 6.68
CA VAL A 285 -18.60 13.69 7.74
C VAL A 285 -19.96 13.02 7.70
N ASP A 286 -20.55 12.78 8.86
CA ASP A 286 -21.95 12.37 9.03
C ASP A 286 -22.87 13.57 9.31
N TYR A 287 -22.28 14.68 9.76
CA TYR A 287 -22.98 15.93 10.03
C TYR A 287 -22.09 17.14 9.76
N VAL A 288 -22.67 18.18 9.16
CA VAL A 288 -22.03 19.49 8.95
C VAL A 288 -23.09 20.61 8.96
N ASN A 289 -22.76 21.72 9.62
CA ASN A 289 -23.51 22.98 9.58
C ASN A 289 -22.53 24.15 9.49
N PRO A 290 -22.96 25.41 9.43
CA PRO A 290 -22.07 26.56 9.29
C PRO A 290 -21.03 26.75 10.38
N THR A 291 -21.18 26.13 11.54
CA THR A 291 -20.33 26.36 12.73
C THR A 291 -19.61 25.10 13.22
N GLU A 292 -20.09 23.91 12.87
CA GLU A 292 -19.56 22.65 13.38
C GLU A 292 -19.72 21.50 12.40
N HIS A 293 -18.94 20.45 12.59
CA HIS A 293 -19.01 19.21 11.81
C HIS A 293 -18.59 18.00 12.66
N HIS A 294 -19.10 16.83 12.29
CA HIS A 294 -18.71 15.56 12.90
C HIS A 294 -18.21 14.59 11.83
N TYR A 295 -17.04 14.00 12.07
CA TYR A 295 -16.49 13.00 11.18
C TYR A 295 -17.14 11.63 11.41
N ILE A 296 -17.32 10.88 10.34
CA ILE A 296 -17.84 9.51 10.40
C ILE A 296 -16.94 8.61 11.26
N ALA A 297 -17.58 7.65 11.93
CA ALA A 297 -16.88 6.75 12.87
C ALA A 297 -16.00 5.72 12.16
N ASP A 298 -16.40 5.25 10.97
CA ASP A 298 -15.63 4.26 10.23
C ASP A 298 -14.32 4.86 9.71
N PRO A 299 -13.15 4.32 10.13
CA PRO A 299 -11.87 4.92 9.81
C PRO A 299 -11.49 4.78 8.33
N ALA A 300 -11.95 3.74 7.62
CA ALA A 300 -11.65 3.58 6.21
C ALA A 300 -12.29 4.71 5.39
N HIS A 301 -13.60 4.88 5.53
CA HIS A 301 -14.34 5.91 4.80
C HIS A 301 -13.94 7.32 5.26
N ARG A 302 -13.66 7.49 6.56
CA ARG A 302 -13.17 8.78 7.08
C ARG A 302 -11.84 9.21 6.43
N GLU A 303 -10.98 8.27 6.10
CA GLU A 303 -9.68 8.55 5.46
C GLU A 303 -9.74 8.68 3.93
N GLU A 304 -10.89 8.48 3.32
CA GLU A 304 -11.08 8.54 1.88
C GLU A 304 -11.97 9.74 1.46
N GLY A 305 -11.55 10.94 1.85
CA GLY A 305 -12.28 12.18 1.56
C GLY A 305 -12.36 12.52 0.07
N GLY A 306 -13.50 13.08 -0.35
CA GLY A 306 -13.81 13.39 -1.74
C GLY A 306 -14.38 12.21 -2.50
N THR A 307 -14.72 12.40 -3.80
CA THR A 307 -15.08 11.29 -4.67
C THR A 307 -13.84 10.45 -4.94
N PRO A 308 -13.79 9.20 -4.45
CA PRO A 308 -12.58 8.39 -4.57
C PRO A 308 -12.38 7.87 -6.00
N ALA A 309 -11.22 7.30 -6.27
CA ALA A 309 -10.91 6.55 -7.49
C ALA A 309 -11.70 5.24 -7.52
N ILE A 310 -12.99 5.30 -7.90
CA ILE A 310 -13.97 4.22 -7.73
C ILE A 310 -13.65 3.04 -8.65
N VAL A 311 -13.57 3.30 -9.97
CA VAL A 311 -13.30 2.26 -10.98
C VAL A 311 -11.92 1.65 -10.76
N GLU A 312 -10.98 2.47 -10.40
CA GLU A 312 -9.60 2.09 -10.13
C GLU A 312 -9.49 1.20 -8.86
N ALA A 313 -10.31 1.48 -7.84
CA ALA A 313 -10.40 0.64 -6.64
C ALA A 313 -11.04 -0.73 -6.96
N ILE A 314 -12.09 -0.77 -7.81
CA ILE A 314 -12.69 -2.01 -8.30
C ILE A 314 -11.64 -2.83 -9.07
N ARG A 315 -10.88 -2.18 -9.97
CA ARG A 315 -9.76 -2.83 -10.69
C ARG A 315 -8.73 -3.41 -9.72
N ALA A 316 -8.39 -2.70 -8.63
CA ALA A 316 -7.49 -3.23 -7.61
C ALA A 316 -8.01 -4.54 -7.00
N GLY A 317 -9.29 -4.63 -6.68
CA GLY A 317 -9.91 -5.89 -6.24
C GLY A 317 -9.79 -7.01 -7.27
N LEU A 318 -10.04 -6.72 -8.54
CA LEU A 318 -9.96 -7.71 -9.63
C LEU A 318 -8.54 -8.28 -9.79
N VAL A 319 -7.50 -7.46 -9.70
CA VAL A 319 -6.12 -7.96 -9.84
C VAL A 319 -5.66 -8.77 -8.63
N PHE A 320 -6.19 -8.48 -7.44
CA PHE A 320 -5.97 -9.34 -6.28
C PHE A 320 -6.65 -10.71 -6.44
N GLN A 321 -7.88 -10.75 -6.94
CA GLN A 321 -8.55 -12.02 -7.28
C GLN A 321 -7.76 -12.80 -8.33
N LEU A 322 -7.27 -12.14 -9.37
CA LEU A 322 -6.47 -12.76 -10.41
C LEU A 322 -5.20 -13.39 -9.83
N LYS A 323 -4.47 -12.64 -8.97
CA LYS A 323 -3.28 -13.17 -8.29
C LYS A 323 -3.58 -14.41 -7.44
N GLN A 324 -4.73 -14.43 -6.74
CA GLN A 324 -5.11 -15.59 -5.91
C GLN A 324 -5.51 -16.81 -6.76
N ALA A 325 -5.92 -16.60 -8.01
CA ALA A 325 -6.34 -17.66 -8.91
C ALA A 325 -5.17 -18.31 -9.69
N VAL A 326 -4.01 -17.71 -9.68
CA VAL A 326 -2.76 -18.16 -10.30
C VAL A 326 -1.82 -18.75 -9.27
#